data_012c307fc7b7a63280978b5e25f7f03f
#
_entry.id   012c307fc7b7a63280978b5e25f7f03f
#
_cell.length_a   1.000
_cell.length_b   1.000
_cell.length_c   1.000
_cell.angle_alpha   90.00
_cell.angle_beta   90.00
_cell.angle_gamma   90.00
#
_symmetry.space_group_name_H-M   'P 1'
#
loop_
_entity.id
_entity.type
_entity.pdbx_description
1 polymer ?
#
loop_
_entity_poly.entity_id
_entity_poly.type
_entity_poly.pdbx_seq_one_letter_code
_entity_poly.pdbx_strand_id
1 'polypeptide(L)'
;ELKNTAGSAANLRLLMGDYLQLAVAQADLVQDAYEQSGIFQDEEMENKFCAVAALYTEACQVIVRADSDIQSVEELQGKTVSIGAEESGSEQNAWQILSAYGLNEKLVETINLNYEDAAAQLKAGRIDAMFITAGAPSAVVTALAEDCGIRLLCVDGAAAKRLQDSCSSYSVCTIPAGTYPGQEEEVQTVGVKAVLLASAALPEKQVEQLTKLLFDGRENLSTQLGIRLDTEAEATEGVGIPFHKGAAAYYKTADITVAS
;
A
#
# COMPACT_ATOMS: atom_id res chain seq x y z
N GLU A 1 -15.62 -13.09 10.22
CA GLU A 1 -15.24 -12.07 11.22
C GLU A 1 -14.11 -11.23 10.64
N LEU A 2 -14.21 -9.89 10.75
CA LEU A 2 -13.12 -8.99 10.37
C LEU A 2 -12.10 -8.91 11.49
N LYS A 3 -10.81 -8.88 11.12
CA LYS A 3 -9.69 -8.71 12.06
C LYS A 3 -8.83 -7.53 11.59
N ASN A 4 -8.52 -6.64 12.51
CA ASN A 4 -7.51 -5.62 12.30
C ASN A 4 -6.14 -6.19 12.65
N THR A 5 -5.15 -5.88 11.83
CA THR A 5 -3.76 -6.34 11.98
C THR A 5 -2.81 -5.15 11.86
N ALA A 6 -1.51 -5.40 12.00
CA ALA A 6 -0.50 -4.37 11.79
C ALA A 6 -0.34 -3.94 10.33
N GLY A 7 -0.75 -4.78 9.36
CA GLY A 7 -0.67 -4.46 7.93
C GLY A 7 -0.38 -5.66 7.04
N SER A 8 0.20 -5.40 5.87
CA SER A 8 0.34 -6.38 4.78
C SER A 8 1.18 -7.61 5.16
N ALA A 9 2.33 -7.43 5.83
CA ALA A 9 3.18 -8.57 6.21
C ALA A 9 2.47 -9.47 7.24
N ALA A 10 1.84 -8.86 8.26
CA ALA A 10 1.06 -9.60 9.24
C ALA A 10 -0.12 -10.35 8.59
N ASN A 11 -0.82 -9.70 7.63
CA ASN A 11 -1.91 -10.33 6.89
C ASN A 11 -1.46 -11.55 6.10
N LEU A 12 -0.33 -11.45 5.41
CA LEU A 12 0.25 -12.55 4.62
C LEU A 12 0.63 -13.73 5.54
N ARG A 13 1.32 -13.48 6.66
CA ARG A 13 1.66 -14.54 7.62
C ARG A 13 0.44 -15.24 8.18
N LEU A 14 -0.62 -14.50 8.51
CA LEU A 14 -1.87 -15.08 9.00
C LEU A 14 -2.61 -15.88 7.91
N LEU A 15 -2.57 -15.43 6.65
CA LEU A 15 -3.18 -16.13 5.52
C LEU A 15 -2.41 -17.43 5.21
N MET A 16 -1.08 -17.38 5.16
CA MET A 16 -0.22 -18.55 4.95
C MET A 16 -0.29 -19.56 6.11
N GLY A 17 -0.51 -19.07 7.32
CA GLY A 17 -0.72 -19.91 8.52
C GLY A 17 -2.14 -20.47 8.66
N ASP A 18 -3.01 -20.31 7.65
CA ASP A 18 -4.41 -20.77 7.66
C ASP A 18 -5.29 -20.11 8.76
N TYR A 19 -4.84 -18.97 9.35
CA TYR A 19 -5.63 -18.21 10.32
C TYR A 19 -6.65 -17.28 9.66
N LEU A 20 -6.42 -16.91 8.40
CA LEU A 20 -7.32 -16.11 7.58
C LEU A 20 -7.69 -16.85 6.30
N GLN A 21 -8.90 -16.63 5.82
CA GLN A 21 -9.38 -17.12 4.53
C GLN A 21 -9.25 -16.09 3.42
N LEU A 22 -9.31 -14.81 3.78
CA LEU A 22 -9.19 -13.65 2.90
C LEU A 22 -8.29 -12.63 3.59
N ALA A 23 -7.51 -11.91 2.81
CA ALA A 23 -6.70 -10.80 3.29
C ALA A 23 -6.54 -9.74 2.20
N VAL A 24 -6.23 -8.52 2.60
CA VAL A 24 -5.74 -7.47 1.68
C VAL A 24 -4.28 -7.22 2.03
N ALA A 25 -3.43 -7.19 1.01
CA ALA A 25 -2.01 -6.90 1.18
C ALA A 25 -1.47 -6.15 -0.05
N GLN A 26 -0.37 -5.45 0.13
CA GLN A 26 0.32 -4.72 -0.94
C GLN A 26 0.98 -5.67 -1.93
N ALA A 27 0.91 -5.36 -3.22
CA ALA A 27 1.36 -6.23 -4.31
C ALA A 27 2.86 -6.57 -4.25
N ASP A 28 3.71 -5.66 -3.77
CA ASP A 28 5.13 -5.89 -3.55
C ASP A 28 5.38 -6.99 -2.51
N LEU A 29 4.75 -6.88 -1.34
CA LEU A 29 4.84 -7.90 -0.29
C LEU A 29 4.13 -9.20 -0.67
N VAL A 30 3.05 -9.14 -1.46
CA VAL A 30 2.39 -10.32 -2.02
C VAL A 30 3.35 -11.12 -2.91
N GLN A 31 4.10 -10.42 -3.76
CA GLN A 31 5.11 -11.05 -4.61
C GLN A 31 6.26 -11.62 -3.79
N ASP A 32 6.80 -10.84 -2.85
CA ASP A 32 7.87 -11.30 -1.95
C ASP A 32 7.48 -12.56 -1.18
N ALA A 33 6.27 -12.59 -0.62
CA ALA A 33 5.77 -13.76 0.10
C ALA A 33 5.58 -14.97 -0.82
N TYR A 34 5.09 -14.75 -2.05
CA TYR A 34 4.89 -15.82 -3.03
C TYR A 34 6.22 -16.41 -3.53
N GLU A 35 7.25 -15.56 -3.73
CA GLU A 35 8.58 -15.94 -4.20
C GLU A 35 9.52 -16.35 -3.05
N GLN A 36 9.08 -16.25 -1.78
CA GLN A 36 9.90 -16.49 -0.59
C GLN A 36 11.15 -15.59 -0.60
N SER A 37 10.96 -14.32 -0.87
CA SER A 37 12.01 -13.30 -0.96
C SER A 37 11.79 -12.17 0.06
N GLY A 38 12.67 -11.18 0.06
CA GLY A 38 12.56 -10.03 0.95
C GLY A 38 12.47 -10.43 2.42
N ILE A 39 11.47 -9.91 3.12
CA ILE A 39 11.26 -10.21 4.55
C ILE A 39 10.72 -11.62 4.80
N PHE A 40 10.38 -12.39 3.77
CA PHE A 40 9.85 -13.76 3.85
C PHE A 40 10.89 -14.83 3.44
N GLN A 41 12.13 -14.45 3.13
CA GLN A 41 13.16 -15.35 2.59
C GLN A 41 13.53 -16.54 3.51
N ASP A 42 13.42 -16.36 4.83
CA ASP A 42 13.75 -17.37 5.83
C ASP A 42 12.50 -18.10 6.39
N GLU A 43 11.33 -17.82 5.83
CA GLU A 43 10.08 -18.42 6.28
C GLU A 43 9.75 -19.66 5.44
N GLU A 44 9.70 -20.83 6.09
CA GLU A 44 9.22 -22.07 5.45
C GLU A 44 7.70 -21.99 5.27
N MET A 45 7.26 -21.32 4.21
CA MET A 45 5.85 -21.15 3.92
C MET A 45 5.50 -21.74 2.57
N GLU A 46 4.42 -22.51 2.52
CA GLU A 46 3.82 -22.96 1.26
C GLU A 46 2.96 -21.85 0.67
N ASN A 47 2.97 -21.70 -0.66
CA ASN A 47 2.10 -20.78 -1.38
C ASN A 47 0.63 -21.21 -1.29
N LYS A 48 0.00 -20.88 -0.16
CA LYS A 48 -1.37 -21.27 0.17
C LYS A 48 -2.43 -20.22 -0.22
N PHE A 49 -2.05 -19.21 -0.95
CA PHE A 49 -2.93 -18.12 -1.34
C PHE A 49 -2.83 -17.77 -2.82
N CYS A 50 -3.90 -17.18 -3.33
CA CYS A 50 -4.00 -16.70 -4.70
C CYS A 50 -4.62 -15.30 -4.71
N ALA A 51 -4.39 -14.55 -5.78
CA ALA A 51 -5.03 -13.27 -5.99
C ALA A 51 -6.51 -13.42 -6.34
N VAL A 52 -7.31 -12.47 -5.89
CA VAL A 52 -8.72 -12.31 -6.30
C VAL A 52 -8.87 -11.08 -7.18
N ALA A 53 -8.36 -9.94 -6.73
CA ALA A 53 -8.41 -8.67 -7.46
C ALA A 53 -7.38 -7.68 -6.88
N ALA A 54 -6.76 -6.85 -7.72
CA ALA A 54 -6.27 -5.56 -7.25
C ALA A 54 -7.47 -4.65 -7.00
N LEU A 55 -7.44 -3.91 -5.90
CA LEU A 55 -8.58 -3.08 -5.46
C LEU A 55 -8.42 -1.62 -5.86
N TYR A 56 -7.27 -1.06 -5.58
CA TYR A 56 -6.89 0.34 -5.85
C TYR A 56 -5.38 0.50 -5.68
N THR A 57 -4.87 1.66 -6.10
CA THR A 57 -3.47 2.01 -5.86
C THR A 57 -3.34 2.73 -4.52
N GLU A 58 -2.45 2.24 -3.67
CA GLU A 58 -2.01 2.91 -2.45
C GLU A 58 -0.81 3.79 -2.78
N ALA A 59 -0.98 5.10 -2.62
CA ALA A 59 0.10 6.06 -2.83
C ALA A 59 1.04 6.09 -1.63
N CYS A 60 2.35 6.04 -1.87
CA CYS A 60 3.36 6.26 -0.84
C CYS A 60 3.43 7.78 -0.58
N GLN A 61 2.99 8.21 0.59
CA GLN A 61 2.89 9.61 0.97
C GLN A 61 3.93 9.92 2.04
N VAL A 62 4.84 10.83 1.73
CA VAL A 62 5.86 11.35 2.67
C VAL A 62 5.38 12.71 3.14
N ILE A 63 5.06 12.82 4.41
CA ILE A 63 4.31 13.94 4.97
C ILE A 63 5.18 14.69 5.98
N VAL A 64 5.27 15.99 5.82
CA VAL A 64 5.86 16.91 6.79
C VAL A 64 4.85 17.99 7.15
N ARG A 65 5.07 18.75 8.24
CA ARG A 65 4.24 19.90 8.56
C ARG A 65 4.44 21.00 7.51
N ALA A 66 3.41 21.79 7.24
CA ALA A 66 3.48 22.90 6.27
C ALA A 66 4.54 23.95 6.63
N ASP A 67 4.78 24.16 7.93
CA ASP A 67 5.76 25.12 8.46
C ASP A 67 7.18 24.53 8.59
N SER A 68 7.41 23.29 8.15
CA SER A 68 8.73 22.64 8.11
C SER A 68 9.60 23.24 6.99
N ASP A 69 10.90 23.33 7.24
CA ASP A 69 11.90 23.69 6.22
C ASP A 69 12.19 22.54 5.23
N ILE A 70 11.73 21.33 5.52
CA ILE A 70 11.97 20.14 4.71
C ILE A 70 11.15 20.23 3.39
N GLN A 71 11.83 20.21 2.26
CA GLN A 71 11.22 20.35 0.92
C GLN A 71 11.34 19.08 0.06
N SER A 72 12.22 18.15 0.42
CA SER A 72 12.48 16.93 -0.34
C SER A 72 12.80 15.76 0.58
N VAL A 73 12.75 14.54 0.02
CA VAL A 73 13.07 13.31 0.76
C VAL A 73 14.54 13.28 1.19
N GLU A 74 15.46 13.84 0.38
CA GLU A 74 16.88 13.92 0.73
C GLU A 74 17.13 14.72 2.01
N GLU A 75 16.29 15.72 2.30
CA GLU A 75 16.40 16.56 3.49
C GLU A 75 15.91 15.88 4.79
N LEU A 76 15.44 14.63 4.68
CA LEU A 76 15.17 13.77 5.85
C LEU A 76 16.46 13.29 6.54
N GLN A 77 17.64 13.52 5.96
CA GLN A 77 18.89 13.21 6.63
C GLN A 77 19.00 13.94 7.97
N GLY A 78 19.28 13.18 9.04
CA GLY A 78 19.39 13.69 10.42
C GLY A 78 18.04 14.00 11.07
N LYS A 79 16.92 13.59 10.47
CA LYS A 79 15.56 13.81 10.97
C LYS A 79 15.00 12.57 11.64
N THR A 80 13.99 12.76 12.49
CA THR A 80 13.21 11.68 13.11
C THR A 80 11.95 11.43 12.27
N VAL A 81 11.81 10.23 11.74
CA VAL A 81 10.78 9.88 10.76
C VAL A 81 9.99 8.65 11.20
N SER A 82 8.66 8.76 11.22
CA SER A 82 7.80 7.58 11.37
C SER A 82 7.70 6.85 10.03
N ILE A 83 8.07 5.57 10.04
CA ILE A 83 8.07 4.71 8.84
C ILE A 83 6.85 3.79 8.74
N GLY A 84 5.84 3.95 9.60
CA GLY A 84 4.68 3.07 9.69
C GLY A 84 4.80 2.09 10.85
N ALA A 85 3.73 1.32 11.08
CA ALA A 85 3.74 0.30 12.12
C ALA A 85 4.71 -0.85 11.75
N GLU A 86 5.25 -1.51 12.75
CA GLU A 86 6.05 -2.72 12.57
C GLU A 86 5.24 -3.79 11.80
N GLU A 87 5.86 -4.49 10.86
CA GLU A 87 5.21 -5.47 9.95
C GLU A 87 4.17 -4.87 8.99
N SER A 88 4.15 -3.56 8.81
CA SER A 88 3.29 -2.92 7.81
C SER A 88 3.97 -2.84 6.44
N GLY A 89 3.15 -2.74 5.39
CA GLY A 89 3.68 -2.43 4.05
C GLY A 89 4.28 -1.03 3.98
N SER A 90 3.75 -0.06 4.74
CA SER A 90 4.33 1.28 4.82
C SER A 90 5.76 1.29 5.35
N GLU A 91 6.08 0.43 6.31
CA GLU A 91 7.44 0.28 6.82
C GLU A 91 8.40 -0.16 5.71
N GLN A 92 8.01 -1.17 4.93
CA GLN A 92 8.82 -1.67 3.82
C GLN A 92 8.97 -0.62 2.71
N ASN A 93 7.88 0.03 2.33
CA ASN A 93 7.92 1.09 1.32
C ASN A 93 8.75 2.29 1.77
N ALA A 94 8.68 2.67 3.06
CA ALA A 94 9.48 3.77 3.60
C ALA A 94 10.99 3.45 3.50
N TRP A 95 11.41 2.25 3.88
CA TRP A 95 12.81 1.83 3.75
C TRP A 95 13.28 1.78 2.30
N GLN A 96 12.45 1.29 1.39
CA GLN A 96 12.78 1.24 -0.04
C GLN A 96 12.89 2.65 -0.62
N ILE A 97 11.98 3.56 -0.27
CA ILE A 97 12.04 4.97 -0.70
C ILE A 97 13.28 5.65 -0.12
N LEU A 98 13.52 5.58 1.19
CA LEU A 98 14.71 6.16 1.81
C LEU A 98 15.99 5.65 1.14
N SER A 99 16.09 4.33 0.91
CA SER A 99 17.23 3.72 0.20
C SER A 99 17.37 4.24 -1.22
N ALA A 100 16.28 4.44 -1.95
CA ALA A 100 16.29 5.00 -3.30
C ALA A 100 16.84 6.45 -3.35
N TYR A 101 16.73 7.18 -2.24
CA TYR A 101 17.34 8.51 -2.05
C TYR A 101 18.73 8.45 -1.38
N GLY A 102 19.29 7.24 -1.16
CA GLY A 102 20.60 7.05 -0.54
C GLY A 102 20.61 7.24 0.98
N LEU A 103 19.43 7.23 1.59
CA LEU A 103 19.26 7.32 3.04
C LEU A 103 19.17 5.91 3.65
N ASN A 104 19.70 5.77 4.86
CA ASN A 104 19.68 4.51 5.62
C ASN A 104 19.55 4.79 7.12
N GLU A 105 19.50 3.74 7.94
CA GLU A 105 19.35 3.80 9.40
C GLU A 105 20.43 4.60 10.14
N LYS A 106 21.58 4.90 9.50
CA LYS A 106 22.63 5.73 10.09
C LYS A 106 22.44 7.20 9.78
N LEU A 107 21.62 7.50 8.79
CA LEU A 107 21.37 8.85 8.28
C LEU A 107 20.01 9.40 8.71
N VAL A 108 19.06 8.53 9.02
CA VAL A 108 17.68 8.90 9.44
C VAL A 108 17.35 8.16 10.72
N GLU A 109 16.83 8.87 11.71
CA GLU A 109 16.27 8.25 12.91
C GLU A 109 14.86 7.78 12.64
N THR A 110 14.62 6.48 12.61
CA THR A 110 13.30 5.92 12.30
C THR A 110 12.58 5.41 13.54
N ILE A 111 11.26 5.55 13.53
CA ILE A 111 10.37 5.08 14.60
C ILE A 111 9.16 4.38 13.96
N ASN A 112 8.75 3.25 14.53
CA ASN A 112 7.54 2.54 14.11
C ASN A 112 6.34 3.04 14.91
N LEU A 113 5.37 3.62 14.22
CA LEU A 113 4.10 4.09 14.78
C LEU A 113 2.96 3.73 13.82
N ASN A 114 1.77 3.47 14.35
CA ASN A 114 0.57 3.48 13.52
C ASN A 114 0.27 4.89 13.01
N TYR A 115 -0.63 5.02 12.06
CA TYR A 115 -0.87 6.30 11.37
C TYR A 115 -1.42 7.39 12.29
N GLU A 116 -2.30 7.05 13.23
CA GLU A 116 -2.90 7.97 14.19
C GLU A 116 -1.84 8.52 15.16
N ASP A 117 -1.00 7.64 15.71
CA ASP A 117 0.08 8.02 16.61
C ASP A 117 1.15 8.84 15.87
N ALA A 118 1.50 8.46 14.64
CA ALA A 118 2.43 9.21 13.81
C ALA A 118 1.91 10.62 13.52
N ALA A 119 0.64 10.75 13.13
CA ALA A 119 0.01 12.07 12.91
C ALA A 119 0.00 12.92 14.18
N ALA A 120 -0.31 12.34 15.34
CA ALA A 120 -0.27 13.04 16.62
C ALA A 120 1.15 13.49 17.00
N GLN A 121 2.18 12.67 16.74
CA GLN A 121 3.57 13.00 16.98
C GLN A 121 4.08 14.11 16.04
N LEU A 122 3.72 14.02 14.73
CA LEU A 122 4.07 15.02 13.72
C LEU A 122 3.43 16.38 14.05
N LYS A 123 2.14 16.40 14.39
CA LYS A 123 1.43 17.60 14.84
C LYS A 123 2.09 18.23 16.07
N ALA A 124 2.55 17.40 17.00
CA ALA A 124 3.23 17.87 18.22
C ALA A 124 4.71 18.29 17.98
N GLY A 125 5.24 18.13 16.77
CA GLY A 125 6.64 18.42 16.44
C GLY A 125 7.64 17.50 17.13
N ARG A 126 7.23 16.27 17.48
CA ARG A 126 8.11 15.25 18.08
C ARG A 126 8.78 14.35 17.05
N ILE A 127 8.24 14.31 15.85
CA ILE A 127 8.87 13.75 14.65
C ILE A 127 8.84 14.80 13.55
N ASP A 128 9.73 14.69 12.59
CA ASP A 128 9.89 15.65 11.49
C ASP A 128 9.05 15.25 10.25
N ALA A 129 8.87 13.95 10.04
CA ALA A 129 8.10 13.42 8.92
C ALA A 129 7.42 12.10 9.29
N MET A 130 6.41 11.72 8.47
CA MET A 130 5.80 10.40 8.53
C MET A 130 5.58 9.83 7.13
N PHE A 131 5.72 8.53 7.00
CA PHE A 131 5.31 7.75 5.83
C PHE A 131 3.96 7.12 6.05
N ILE A 132 3.15 7.12 5.00
CA ILE A 132 1.89 6.40 4.93
C ILE A 132 1.73 5.85 3.52
N THR A 133 1.47 4.56 3.37
CA THR A 133 1.09 3.96 2.09
C THR A 133 -0.37 3.57 2.17
N ALA A 134 -1.21 4.34 1.51
CA ALA A 134 -2.67 4.22 1.57
C ALA A 134 -3.32 4.85 0.34
N GLY A 135 -4.61 4.57 0.14
CA GLY A 135 -5.42 5.33 -0.82
C GLY A 135 -5.45 6.82 -0.46
N ALA A 136 -5.45 7.68 -1.46
CA ALA A 136 -5.58 9.12 -1.31
C ALA A 136 -6.97 9.55 -1.84
N PRO A 137 -7.75 10.35 -1.03
CA PRO A 137 -7.43 10.88 0.27
C PRO A 137 -7.47 9.84 1.42
N SER A 138 -6.55 9.96 2.38
CA SER A 138 -6.58 9.22 3.63
C SER A 138 -7.22 10.07 4.73
N ALA A 139 -8.11 9.49 5.53
CA ALA A 139 -8.81 10.20 6.60
C ALA A 139 -7.85 10.79 7.65
N VAL A 140 -6.81 10.03 8.01
CA VAL A 140 -5.78 10.47 8.97
C VAL A 140 -5.00 11.69 8.44
N VAL A 141 -4.63 11.66 7.16
CA VAL A 141 -3.90 12.76 6.52
C VAL A 141 -4.81 13.98 6.36
N THR A 142 -6.09 13.79 6.02
CA THR A 142 -7.06 14.88 5.94
C THR A 142 -7.21 15.58 7.28
N ALA A 143 -7.41 14.83 8.37
CA ALA A 143 -7.52 15.39 9.72
C ALA A 143 -6.24 16.12 10.15
N LEU A 144 -5.06 15.56 9.85
CA LEU A 144 -3.79 16.19 10.13
C LEU A 144 -3.61 17.51 9.36
N ALA A 145 -4.01 17.53 8.08
CA ALA A 145 -3.96 18.73 7.24
C ALA A 145 -4.86 19.85 7.76
N GLU A 146 -6.06 19.51 8.28
CA GLU A 146 -6.97 20.46 8.93
C GLU A 146 -6.39 21.02 10.23
N ASP A 147 -5.65 20.19 10.98
CA ASP A 147 -5.16 20.51 12.30
C ASP A 147 -3.91 21.43 12.30
N CYS A 148 -2.93 21.15 11.45
CA CYS A 148 -1.64 21.89 11.49
C CYS A 148 -1.10 22.27 10.10
N GLY A 149 -1.83 21.93 9.03
CA GLY A 149 -1.32 22.04 7.66
C GLY A 149 -0.18 21.04 7.39
N ILE A 150 -0.14 20.56 6.16
CA ILE A 150 0.87 19.59 5.74
C ILE A 150 1.51 19.99 4.40
N ARG A 151 2.65 19.39 4.12
CA ARG A 151 3.27 19.30 2.80
C ARG A 151 3.55 17.84 2.50
N LEU A 152 3.20 17.41 1.29
CA LEU A 152 3.61 16.13 0.75
C LEU A 152 4.92 16.32 -0.01
N LEU A 153 5.91 15.47 0.24
CA LEU A 153 7.17 15.45 -0.51
C LEU A 153 7.01 14.55 -1.72
N CYS A 154 7.56 14.99 -2.87
CA CYS A 154 7.57 14.17 -4.09
C CYS A 154 8.49 12.96 -3.94
N VAL A 155 8.06 11.84 -4.52
CA VAL A 155 8.91 10.66 -4.77
C VAL A 155 8.94 10.47 -6.27
N ASP A 156 9.91 11.09 -6.93
CA ASP A 156 9.95 11.20 -8.38
C ASP A 156 11.34 10.97 -8.98
N GLY A 157 11.50 11.31 -10.23
CA GLY A 157 12.77 11.34 -10.94
C GLY A 157 13.55 10.03 -10.90
N ALA A 158 14.85 10.13 -10.60
CA ALA A 158 15.73 8.97 -10.56
C ALA A 158 15.42 7.98 -9.41
N ALA A 159 14.88 8.48 -8.30
CA ALA A 159 14.50 7.64 -7.17
C ALA A 159 13.28 6.77 -7.50
N ALA A 160 12.23 7.36 -8.07
CA ALA A 160 11.06 6.61 -8.54
C ALA A 160 11.45 5.55 -9.59
N LYS A 161 12.36 5.91 -10.51
CA LYS A 161 12.87 4.94 -11.49
C LYS A 161 13.62 3.79 -10.80
N ARG A 162 14.49 4.06 -9.83
CA ARG A 162 15.20 3.00 -9.08
C ARG A 162 14.23 2.05 -8.38
N LEU A 163 13.16 2.58 -7.78
CA LEU A 163 12.11 1.76 -7.15
C LEU A 163 11.43 0.84 -8.16
N GLN A 164 11.01 1.37 -9.32
CA GLN A 164 10.39 0.56 -10.38
C GLN A 164 11.34 -0.48 -10.98
N ASP A 165 12.64 -0.13 -11.13
CA ASP A 165 13.65 -1.06 -11.64
C ASP A 165 13.96 -2.19 -10.63
N SER A 166 13.77 -1.94 -9.32
CA SER A 166 14.00 -2.92 -8.26
C SER A 166 12.78 -3.81 -7.96
N CYS A 167 11.58 -3.27 -8.14
CA CYS A 167 10.32 -3.98 -7.88
C CYS A 167 9.24 -3.53 -8.88
N SER A 168 8.78 -4.46 -9.71
CA SER A 168 7.78 -4.20 -10.75
C SER A 168 6.39 -3.85 -10.21
N SER A 169 6.15 -4.06 -8.92
CA SER A 169 4.90 -3.69 -8.26
C SER A 169 4.75 -2.18 -8.04
N TYR A 170 5.86 -1.41 -8.13
CA TYR A 170 5.77 0.05 -8.05
C TYR A 170 5.31 0.66 -9.37
N SER A 171 4.35 1.54 -9.28
CA SER A 171 3.92 2.44 -10.38
C SER A 171 4.07 3.90 -9.96
N VAL A 172 4.41 4.76 -10.91
CA VAL A 172 4.33 6.22 -10.68
C VAL A 172 2.85 6.60 -10.62
N CYS A 173 2.50 7.37 -9.61
CA CYS A 173 1.15 7.91 -9.46
C CYS A 173 1.20 9.38 -9.04
N THR A 174 0.09 10.07 -9.21
CA THR A 174 -0.05 11.48 -8.85
C THR A 174 -1.16 11.62 -7.82
N ILE A 175 -0.89 12.33 -6.74
CA ILE A 175 -1.90 12.80 -5.80
C ILE A 175 -2.37 14.16 -6.33
N PRO A 176 -3.62 14.28 -6.81
CA PRO A 176 -4.11 15.51 -7.44
C PRO A 176 -4.09 16.69 -6.48
N ALA A 177 -3.92 17.89 -7.00
CA ALA A 177 -4.12 19.13 -6.25
C ALA A 177 -5.51 19.15 -5.59
N GLY A 178 -5.58 19.66 -4.37
CA GLY A 178 -6.83 19.71 -3.59
C GLY A 178 -7.28 18.39 -2.99
N THR A 179 -6.47 17.32 -3.05
CA THR A 179 -6.75 16.05 -2.35
C THR A 179 -6.83 16.26 -0.84
N TYR A 180 -5.95 17.10 -0.30
CA TYR A 180 -5.94 17.45 1.12
C TYR A 180 -6.11 18.96 1.33
N PRO A 181 -6.67 19.40 2.47
CA PRO A 181 -6.75 20.80 2.83
C PRO A 181 -5.39 21.51 2.73
N GLY A 182 -5.32 22.61 1.98
CA GLY A 182 -4.11 23.39 1.80
C GLY A 182 -3.08 22.83 0.80
N GLN A 183 -3.35 21.69 0.17
CA GLN A 183 -2.53 21.16 -0.91
C GLN A 183 -2.95 21.80 -2.24
N GLU A 184 -2.22 22.80 -2.71
CA GLU A 184 -2.56 23.58 -3.90
C GLU A 184 -1.99 22.96 -5.20
N GLU A 185 -0.93 22.16 -5.09
CA GLU A 185 -0.25 21.54 -6.24
C GLU A 185 -0.42 20.02 -6.21
N GLU A 186 -0.36 19.41 -7.40
CA GLU A 186 -0.27 17.96 -7.51
C GLU A 186 1.09 17.46 -7.01
N VAL A 187 1.13 16.24 -6.47
CA VAL A 187 2.35 15.63 -5.96
C VAL A 187 2.59 14.31 -6.68
N GLN A 188 3.73 14.22 -7.35
CA GLN A 188 4.19 12.95 -7.93
C GLN A 188 4.77 12.05 -6.86
N THR A 189 4.36 10.79 -6.88
CA THR A 189 4.87 9.75 -5.98
C THR A 189 4.85 8.39 -6.66
N VAL A 190 5.22 7.38 -5.92
CA VAL A 190 5.06 5.97 -6.31
C VAL A 190 3.94 5.34 -5.50
N GLY A 191 3.37 4.28 -6.04
CA GLY A 191 2.34 3.52 -5.35
C GLY A 191 2.40 2.05 -5.70
N VAL A 192 1.73 1.26 -4.88
CA VAL A 192 1.56 -0.18 -5.03
C VAL A 192 0.08 -0.54 -5.02
N LYS A 193 -0.30 -1.64 -5.65
CA LYS A 193 -1.69 -2.10 -5.60
C LYS A 193 -2.03 -2.73 -4.24
N ALA A 194 -3.19 -2.40 -3.68
CA ALA A 194 -3.82 -3.19 -2.64
C ALA A 194 -4.49 -4.40 -3.30
N VAL A 195 -4.08 -5.61 -2.94
CA VAL A 195 -4.56 -6.85 -3.55
C VAL A 195 -5.42 -7.63 -2.57
N LEU A 196 -6.65 -7.96 -2.96
CA LEU A 196 -7.48 -8.94 -2.26
C LEU A 196 -6.95 -10.34 -2.58
N LEU A 197 -6.64 -11.08 -1.53
CA LEU A 197 -6.13 -12.44 -1.57
C LEU A 197 -7.14 -13.42 -0.98
N ALA A 198 -7.11 -14.63 -1.46
CA ALA A 198 -7.89 -15.75 -0.94
C ALA A 198 -6.99 -16.96 -0.66
N SER A 199 -7.29 -17.70 0.42
CA SER A 199 -6.71 -19.03 0.63
C SER A 199 -6.96 -19.91 -0.59
N ALA A 200 -5.93 -20.58 -1.09
CA ALA A 200 -6.04 -21.52 -2.22
C ALA A 200 -7.00 -22.70 -1.93
N ALA A 201 -7.28 -22.96 -0.66
CA ALA A 201 -8.21 -24.03 -0.23
C ALA A 201 -9.69 -23.61 -0.32
N LEU A 202 -10.00 -22.33 -0.57
CA LEU A 202 -11.39 -21.90 -0.72
C LEU A 202 -12.03 -22.55 -1.96
N PRO A 203 -13.32 -22.95 -1.88
CA PRO A 203 -14.03 -23.51 -3.04
C PRO A 203 -14.13 -22.49 -4.20
N GLU A 204 -13.85 -22.94 -5.42
CA GLU A 204 -13.89 -22.10 -6.63
C GLU A 204 -15.18 -21.29 -6.76
N LYS A 205 -16.35 -21.92 -6.52
CA LYS A 205 -17.64 -21.23 -6.60
C LYS A 205 -17.82 -20.12 -5.58
N GLN A 206 -17.21 -20.25 -4.39
CA GLN A 206 -17.29 -19.20 -3.37
C GLN A 206 -16.45 -17.98 -3.79
N VAL A 207 -15.25 -18.22 -4.31
CA VAL A 207 -14.39 -17.13 -4.76
C VAL A 207 -14.92 -16.50 -6.05
N GLU A 208 -15.49 -17.27 -6.97
CA GLU A 208 -16.19 -16.73 -8.15
C GLU A 208 -17.33 -15.79 -7.73
N GLN A 209 -18.16 -16.23 -6.79
CA GLN A 209 -19.26 -15.41 -6.27
C GLN A 209 -18.77 -14.16 -5.51
N LEU A 210 -17.70 -14.30 -4.73
CA LEU A 210 -17.06 -13.17 -4.03
C LEU A 210 -16.56 -12.12 -5.03
N THR A 211 -15.86 -12.57 -6.08
CA THR A 211 -15.33 -11.68 -7.13
C THR A 211 -16.47 -10.96 -7.85
N LYS A 212 -17.54 -11.70 -8.18
CA LYS A 212 -18.74 -11.09 -8.77
C LYS A 212 -19.37 -10.03 -7.86
N LEU A 213 -19.53 -10.32 -6.57
CA LEU A 213 -20.12 -9.38 -5.60
C LEU A 213 -19.25 -8.13 -5.42
N LEU A 214 -17.92 -8.27 -5.46
CA LEU A 214 -16.99 -7.15 -5.41
C LEU A 214 -17.26 -6.17 -6.56
N PHE A 215 -17.33 -6.67 -7.80
CA PHE A 215 -17.50 -5.80 -8.96
C PHE A 215 -18.94 -5.32 -9.15
N ASP A 216 -19.95 -6.13 -8.84
CA ASP A 216 -21.35 -5.69 -8.80
C ASP A 216 -21.55 -4.52 -7.79
N GLY A 217 -20.82 -4.55 -6.67
CA GLY A 217 -20.88 -3.54 -5.62
C GLY A 217 -19.84 -2.42 -5.73
N ARG A 218 -18.97 -2.43 -6.73
CA ARG A 218 -17.77 -1.58 -6.85
C ARG A 218 -18.04 -0.09 -6.65
N GLU A 219 -19.03 0.47 -7.33
CA GLU A 219 -19.35 1.90 -7.25
C GLU A 219 -19.84 2.31 -5.85
N ASN A 220 -20.67 1.47 -5.24
CA ASN A 220 -21.14 1.71 -3.88
C ASN A 220 -20.01 1.62 -2.86
N LEU A 221 -19.14 0.61 -2.99
CA LEU A 221 -17.94 0.47 -2.16
C LEU A 221 -16.99 1.65 -2.34
N SER A 222 -16.73 2.08 -3.58
CA SER A 222 -15.90 3.26 -3.86
C SER A 222 -16.44 4.52 -3.17
N THR A 223 -17.76 4.72 -3.21
CA THR A 223 -18.42 5.85 -2.53
C THR A 223 -18.29 5.77 -1.02
N GLN A 224 -18.50 4.59 -0.44
CA GLN A 224 -18.41 4.39 1.01
C GLN A 224 -16.99 4.54 1.55
N LEU A 225 -16.00 4.08 0.80
CA LEU A 225 -14.59 4.15 1.16
C LEU A 225 -13.95 5.53 0.84
N GLY A 226 -14.60 6.34 -0.01
CA GLY A 226 -14.01 7.57 -0.52
C GLY A 226 -12.80 7.35 -1.45
N ILE A 227 -12.64 6.12 -1.97
CA ILE A 227 -11.53 5.71 -2.83
C ILE A 227 -12.11 5.03 -4.06
N ARG A 228 -11.62 5.39 -5.24
CA ARG A 228 -12.02 4.71 -6.48
C ARG A 228 -11.44 3.30 -6.51
N LEU A 229 -12.30 2.29 -6.52
CA LEU A 229 -11.89 0.92 -6.77
C LEU A 229 -11.66 0.68 -8.27
N ASP A 230 -10.71 -0.19 -8.57
CA ASP A 230 -10.34 -0.60 -9.92
C ASP A 230 -11.52 -1.30 -10.64
N THR A 231 -11.60 -1.13 -11.94
CA THR A 231 -12.50 -1.90 -12.82
C THR A 231 -11.99 -3.34 -12.97
N GLU A 232 -12.78 -4.23 -13.55
CA GLU A 232 -12.37 -5.63 -13.79
C GLU A 232 -11.03 -5.73 -14.55
N ALA A 233 -10.83 -4.89 -15.56
CA ALA A 233 -9.59 -4.88 -16.33
C ALA A 233 -8.40 -4.38 -15.50
N GLU A 234 -8.55 -3.23 -14.82
CA GLU A 234 -7.52 -2.65 -13.96
C GLU A 234 -7.17 -3.56 -12.78
N ALA A 235 -8.15 -4.32 -12.26
CA ALA A 235 -7.98 -5.22 -11.12
C ALA A 235 -7.11 -6.45 -11.42
N THR A 236 -6.77 -6.68 -12.68
CA THR A 236 -5.83 -7.73 -13.08
C THR A 236 -4.42 -7.22 -13.34
N GLU A 237 -4.22 -5.90 -13.31
CA GLU A 237 -2.93 -5.28 -13.55
C GLU A 237 -2.12 -5.15 -12.25
N GLY A 238 -0.80 -5.29 -12.35
CA GLY A 238 0.12 -5.15 -11.21
C GLY A 238 0.01 -6.27 -10.17
N VAL A 239 -0.61 -7.39 -10.52
CA VAL A 239 -0.70 -8.60 -9.69
C VAL A 239 0.34 -9.62 -10.17
N GLY A 240 1.40 -9.82 -9.38
CA GLY A 240 2.54 -10.67 -9.73
C GLY A 240 2.37 -12.16 -9.45
N ILE A 241 1.22 -12.60 -8.95
CA ILE A 241 0.94 -13.99 -8.56
C ILE A 241 -0.29 -14.55 -9.29
N PRO A 242 -0.45 -15.90 -9.36
CA PRO A 242 -1.64 -16.50 -9.97
C PRO A 242 -2.93 -16.09 -9.26
N PHE A 243 -3.99 -15.94 -10.04
CA PHE A 243 -5.34 -15.72 -9.53
C PHE A 243 -5.95 -17.03 -9.05
N HIS A 244 -6.83 -16.92 -8.07
CA HIS A 244 -7.65 -18.06 -7.63
C HIS A 244 -8.54 -18.52 -8.80
N LYS A 245 -8.69 -19.84 -8.99
CA LYS A 245 -9.48 -20.41 -10.11
C LYS A 245 -10.91 -19.87 -10.15
N GLY A 246 -11.53 -19.60 -9.01
CA GLY A 246 -12.84 -18.98 -8.94
C GLY A 246 -12.83 -17.52 -9.43
N ALA A 247 -11.80 -16.73 -9.10
CA ALA A 247 -11.65 -15.40 -9.64
C ALA A 247 -11.41 -15.44 -11.15
N ALA A 248 -10.54 -16.33 -11.63
CA ALA A 248 -10.29 -16.53 -13.05
C ALA A 248 -11.56 -16.94 -13.82
N ALA A 249 -12.43 -17.76 -13.22
CA ALA A 249 -13.72 -18.14 -13.79
C ALA A 249 -14.64 -16.92 -13.95
N TYR A 250 -14.67 -16.02 -12.97
CA TYR A 250 -15.42 -14.76 -13.07
C TYR A 250 -14.86 -13.86 -14.19
N TYR A 251 -13.54 -13.59 -14.18
CA TYR A 251 -12.89 -12.73 -15.19
C TYR A 251 -13.13 -13.22 -16.62
N LYS A 252 -13.17 -14.53 -16.82
CA LYS A 252 -13.52 -15.12 -18.11
C LYS A 252 -14.93 -14.73 -18.57
N THR A 253 -15.89 -14.48 -17.68
CA THR A 253 -17.24 -14.00 -18.04
C THR A 253 -17.24 -12.57 -18.55
N ALA A 254 -16.19 -11.79 -18.22
CA ALA A 254 -15.94 -10.42 -18.69
C ALA A 254 -14.93 -10.37 -19.86
N ASP A 255 -14.64 -11.50 -20.50
CA ASP A 255 -13.66 -11.64 -21.59
C ASP A 255 -12.21 -11.29 -21.20
N ILE A 256 -11.89 -11.38 -19.91
CA ILE A 256 -10.55 -11.14 -19.36
C ILE A 256 -9.90 -12.48 -19.04
N THR A 257 -8.65 -12.67 -19.48
CA THR A 257 -7.87 -13.89 -19.19
C THR A 257 -6.78 -13.57 -18.18
N VAL A 258 -6.73 -14.31 -17.08
CA VAL A 258 -5.71 -14.22 -16.03
C VAL A 258 -5.01 -15.56 -15.83
N ALA A 259 -3.77 -15.54 -15.35
CA ALA A 259 -3.06 -16.76 -14.95
C ALA A 259 -3.68 -17.30 -13.65
N SER A 260 -3.95 -18.63 -13.59
CA SER A 260 -4.56 -19.27 -12.40
C SER A 260 -4.05 -20.71 -12.22
#